data_12483eca83ea99ec59d51717428f72d3
#
_entry.id   12483eca83ea99ec59d51717428f72d3
#
_cell.length_a   1.000
_cell.length_b   1.000
_cell.length_c   1.000
_cell.angle_alpha   90.00
_cell.angle_beta   90.00
_cell.angle_gamma   90.00
#
_symmetry.space_group_name_H-M   'P 1'
#
loop_
_entity.id
_entity.type
_entity.pdbx_description
1 polymer ?
#
loop_
_entity_poly.entity_id
_entity_poly.type
_entity_poly.pdbx_seq_one_letter_code
_entity_poly.pdbx_strand_id
1 'polypeptide(L)'
;MNADERFAAAIDFAVAHEIPWPRDPAANPSAWGVHHEDPPPYNRLRGPVHARGGVSGVVRQRGHVVAAWGEPERADLTFSVAKTYLAMLAGVAHSRGLLPDVDEPVLARVRGIGFESAHNSAVTWRHLLEQTSEWEGSNFGIPDTVDRYRHVAHEPRPPQGKKGDARPLQAAGSYWEYNDVRINQLALALLHLFNQPLPEVFEEALMQPLECSLGWRWRGYDDAWVDLGGRRVQSVPGGTHWGAGVSISARDQSRLGQLLLDGGHQGGRELIPSSWVQRMHEPCAIAPYYGWLVWLNGDGRVFPGASTQAYCMVGAGGHVVWMEPAHEAVVVVRWMDPAHTAGFMQRTTDALARE
;
A
#
# COMPACT_ATOMS: atom_id res chain seq x y z
N MET A 1 -5.12 -27.15 5.33
CA MET A 1 -5.76 -26.80 6.62
C MET A 1 -7.18 -26.41 6.27
N ASN A 2 -8.16 -27.07 6.80
CA ASN A 2 -9.55 -26.68 6.55
C ASN A 2 -9.79 -25.32 7.19
N ALA A 3 -10.58 -24.47 6.50
CA ALA A 3 -11.02 -23.21 7.08
C ALA A 3 -11.79 -23.49 8.37
N ASP A 4 -11.55 -22.68 9.41
CA ASP A 4 -12.35 -22.76 10.63
C ASP A 4 -13.82 -22.47 10.26
N GLU A 5 -14.74 -23.35 10.65
CA GLU A 5 -16.17 -23.25 10.31
C GLU A 5 -16.79 -21.90 10.75
N ARG A 6 -16.19 -21.24 11.76
CA ARG A 6 -16.60 -19.89 12.19
C ARG A 6 -16.56 -18.86 11.06
N PHE A 7 -15.62 -18.99 10.11
CA PHE A 7 -15.41 -18.05 9.02
C PHE A 7 -16.17 -18.41 7.74
N ALA A 8 -16.91 -19.53 7.70
CA ALA A 8 -17.60 -19.98 6.49
C ALA A 8 -18.49 -18.89 5.87
N ALA A 9 -19.30 -18.20 6.66
CA ALA A 9 -20.19 -17.15 6.15
C ALA A 9 -19.43 -15.94 5.58
N ALA A 10 -18.25 -15.58 6.11
CA ALA A 10 -17.41 -14.51 5.58
C ALA A 10 -16.71 -14.95 4.28
N ILE A 11 -16.23 -16.19 4.24
CA ILE A 11 -15.57 -16.78 3.06
C ILE A 11 -16.54 -16.89 1.90
N ASP A 12 -17.73 -17.47 2.12
CA ASP A 12 -18.78 -17.62 1.11
C ASP A 12 -19.22 -16.25 0.56
N PHE A 13 -19.35 -15.27 1.46
CA PHE A 13 -19.66 -13.91 1.07
C PHE A 13 -18.57 -13.30 0.18
N ALA A 14 -17.30 -13.43 0.54
CA ALA A 14 -16.19 -12.90 -0.26
C ALA A 14 -16.14 -13.58 -1.65
N VAL A 15 -16.28 -14.90 -1.70
CA VAL A 15 -16.25 -15.68 -2.95
C VAL A 15 -17.42 -15.31 -3.88
N ALA A 16 -18.61 -15.05 -3.31
CA ALA A 16 -19.80 -14.65 -4.08
C ALA A 16 -19.68 -13.24 -4.68
N HIS A 17 -18.73 -12.42 -4.21
CA HIS A 17 -18.55 -11.03 -4.63
C HIS A 17 -17.15 -10.78 -5.22
N GLU A 18 -16.71 -11.69 -6.11
CA GLU A 18 -15.45 -11.49 -6.87
C GLU A 18 -15.55 -10.22 -7.71
N ILE A 19 -14.46 -9.43 -7.73
CA ILE A 19 -14.37 -8.24 -8.57
C ILE A 19 -14.55 -8.61 -10.05
N PRO A 20 -15.29 -7.80 -10.86
CA PRO A 20 -15.60 -8.15 -12.25
C PRO A 20 -14.43 -8.00 -13.23
N TRP A 21 -13.22 -7.66 -12.74
CA TRP A 21 -12.05 -7.57 -13.60
C TRP A 21 -11.70 -8.93 -14.20
N PRO A 22 -11.30 -9.01 -15.50
CA PRO A 22 -10.87 -10.26 -16.10
C PRO A 22 -9.69 -10.85 -15.31
N ARG A 23 -9.63 -12.20 -15.22
CA ARG A 23 -8.49 -12.86 -14.56
C ARG A 23 -7.21 -12.74 -15.39
N ASP A 24 -7.33 -12.73 -16.71
CA ASP A 24 -6.24 -12.44 -17.64
C ASP A 24 -6.34 -10.99 -18.10
N PRO A 25 -5.37 -10.12 -17.76
CA PRO A 25 -5.33 -8.73 -18.22
C PRO A 25 -5.36 -8.59 -19.75
N ALA A 26 -4.82 -9.57 -20.49
CA ALA A 26 -4.78 -9.56 -21.94
C ALA A 26 -6.14 -9.85 -22.59
N ALA A 27 -7.06 -10.52 -21.87
CA ALA A 27 -8.38 -10.87 -22.40
C ALA A 27 -9.27 -9.62 -22.60
N ASN A 28 -9.16 -8.63 -21.72
CA ASN A 28 -9.85 -7.35 -21.83
C ASN A 28 -9.08 -6.25 -21.09
N PRO A 29 -8.05 -5.66 -21.70
CA PRO A 29 -7.19 -4.67 -21.07
C PRO A 29 -7.94 -3.40 -20.60
N SER A 30 -9.04 -3.04 -21.26
CA SER A 30 -9.84 -1.86 -20.92
C SER A 30 -10.74 -2.06 -19.70
N ALA A 31 -10.91 -3.31 -19.24
CA ALA A 31 -11.69 -3.66 -18.04
C ALA A 31 -10.80 -4.15 -16.89
N TRP A 32 -9.46 -4.11 -17.04
CA TRP A 32 -8.52 -4.56 -16.02
C TRP A 32 -7.71 -3.38 -15.46
N GLY A 33 -7.60 -3.29 -14.16
CA GLY A 33 -6.84 -2.23 -13.49
C GLY A 33 -7.58 -0.89 -13.46
N VAL A 34 -6.84 0.17 -13.16
CA VAL A 34 -7.38 1.54 -12.98
C VAL A 34 -6.75 2.57 -13.93
N HIS A 35 -5.72 2.18 -14.69
CA HIS A 35 -4.97 3.07 -15.58
C HIS A 35 -5.79 3.61 -16.77
N HIS A 36 -6.80 2.85 -17.19
CA HIS A 36 -7.64 3.23 -18.34
C HIS A 36 -8.52 4.46 -18.09
N GLU A 37 -8.68 4.86 -16.82
CA GLU A 37 -9.38 6.08 -16.43
C GLU A 37 -8.56 7.36 -16.63
N ASP A 38 -7.26 7.22 -16.91
CA ASP A 38 -6.36 8.36 -17.10
C ASP A 38 -6.53 9.01 -18.47
N PRO A 39 -6.19 10.30 -18.58
CA PRO A 39 -6.16 10.95 -19.89
C PRO A 39 -5.00 10.40 -20.75
N PRO A 40 -5.18 10.22 -22.08
CA PRO A 40 -4.06 9.89 -22.95
C PRO A 40 -2.92 10.92 -22.86
N PRO A 41 -1.67 10.49 -22.97
CA PRO A 41 -1.15 9.14 -23.27
C PRO A 41 -0.93 8.26 -22.01
N TYR A 42 -1.45 8.64 -20.86
CA TYR A 42 -1.19 7.98 -19.56
C TYR A 42 -2.14 6.81 -19.28
N ASN A 43 -3.15 6.58 -20.11
CA ASN A 43 -4.17 5.53 -19.99
C ASN A 43 -3.69 4.15 -20.47
N ARG A 44 -2.43 3.81 -20.24
CA ARG A 44 -1.82 2.54 -20.64
C ARG A 44 -0.91 1.98 -19.57
N LEU A 45 -0.75 0.68 -19.59
CA LEU A 45 0.24 0.01 -18.75
C LEU A 45 1.66 0.46 -19.11
N ARG A 46 2.50 0.59 -18.09
CA ARG A 46 3.92 0.99 -18.19
C ARG A 46 4.86 -0.05 -17.58
N GLY A 47 4.31 -1.08 -17.01
CA GLY A 47 5.07 -2.18 -16.43
C GLY A 47 4.32 -3.49 -16.50
N PRO A 48 4.98 -4.61 -16.17
CA PRO A 48 4.44 -5.93 -16.34
C PRO A 48 3.21 -6.18 -15.46
N VAL A 49 2.24 -6.87 -16.03
CA VAL A 49 1.08 -7.44 -15.34
C VAL A 49 0.97 -8.92 -15.70
N HIS A 50 0.27 -9.70 -14.89
CA HIS A 50 0.06 -11.12 -15.11
C HIS A 50 -1.35 -11.53 -14.69
N ALA A 51 -1.78 -12.71 -15.15
CA ALA A 51 -3.07 -13.26 -14.78
C ALA A 51 -3.20 -13.42 -13.26
N ARG A 52 -4.37 -13.02 -12.74
CA ARG A 52 -4.71 -13.09 -11.31
C ARG A 52 -5.43 -14.37 -10.92
N GLY A 53 -5.39 -14.68 -9.64
CA GLY A 53 -6.25 -15.72 -9.06
C GLY A 53 -7.70 -15.28 -8.90
N GLY A 54 -8.52 -16.18 -8.37
CA GLY A 54 -9.85 -15.86 -7.84
C GLY A 54 -9.78 -15.22 -6.45
N VAL A 55 -10.95 -15.00 -5.85
CA VAL A 55 -11.02 -14.50 -4.47
C VAL A 55 -10.28 -15.46 -3.54
N SER A 56 -9.36 -14.92 -2.77
CA SER A 56 -8.55 -15.69 -1.84
C SER A 56 -8.20 -14.86 -0.61
N GLY A 57 -7.87 -15.53 0.48
CA GLY A 57 -7.51 -14.81 1.69
C GLY A 57 -6.98 -15.70 2.80
N VAL A 58 -6.64 -15.04 3.91
CA VAL A 58 -6.09 -15.64 5.13
C VAL A 58 -6.64 -14.86 6.32
N VAL A 59 -7.06 -15.58 7.35
CA VAL A 59 -7.30 -15.01 8.68
C VAL A 59 -6.23 -15.54 9.62
N ARG A 60 -5.53 -14.65 10.26
CA ARG A 60 -4.59 -14.91 11.33
C ARG A 60 -5.17 -14.32 12.62
N GLN A 61 -5.21 -15.08 13.69
CA GLN A 61 -5.66 -14.62 15.00
C GLN A 61 -4.66 -15.10 16.06
N ARG A 62 -4.25 -14.21 16.96
CA ARG A 62 -3.24 -14.48 18.01
C ARG A 62 -1.97 -15.14 17.42
N GLY A 63 -1.49 -14.63 16.29
CA GLY A 63 -0.30 -15.13 15.60
C GLY A 63 -0.49 -16.41 14.77
N HIS A 64 -1.65 -17.08 14.83
CA HIS A 64 -1.90 -18.35 14.14
C HIS A 64 -2.87 -18.19 12.95
N VAL A 65 -2.61 -18.89 11.85
CA VAL A 65 -3.56 -18.97 10.74
C VAL A 65 -4.73 -19.85 11.16
N VAL A 66 -5.92 -19.25 11.27
CA VAL A 66 -7.16 -19.92 11.67
C VAL A 66 -8.09 -20.19 10.50
N ALA A 67 -7.96 -19.46 9.39
CA ALA A 67 -8.66 -19.76 8.16
C ALA A 67 -7.82 -19.34 6.94
N ALA A 68 -8.01 -20.07 5.82
CA ALA A 68 -7.44 -19.74 4.52
C ALA A 68 -8.33 -20.30 3.42
N TRP A 69 -8.49 -19.55 2.32
CA TRP A 69 -9.35 -19.95 1.20
C TRP A 69 -8.82 -19.52 -0.14
N GLY A 70 -9.34 -20.10 -1.21
CA GLY A 70 -8.89 -19.88 -2.57
C GLY A 70 -7.44 -20.32 -2.78
N GLU A 71 -6.63 -19.47 -3.40
CA GLU A 71 -5.21 -19.71 -3.66
C GLU A 71 -4.33 -18.78 -2.80
N PRO A 72 -4.26 -18.96 -1.46
CA PRO A 72 -3.59 -18.02 -0.56
C PRO A 72 -2.07 -17.98 -0.75
N GLU A 73 -1.48 -19.01 -1.35
CA GLU A 73 -0.04 -19.11 -1.66
C GLU A 73 0.33 -18.43 -2.99
N ARG A 74 -0.67 -18.14 -3.83
CA ARG A 74 -0.43 -17.49 -5.12
C ARG A 74 0.08 -16.09 -4.93
N ALA A 75 1.18 -15.74 -5.61
CA ALA A 75 1.70 -14.39 -5.66
C ALA A 75 0.91 -13.56 -6.68
N ASP A 76 0.00 -12.74 -6.21
CA ASP A 76 -0.79 -11.80 -7.03
C ASP A 76 -0.33 -10.36 -6.82
N LEU A 77 -0.57 -9.50 -7.81
CA LEU A 77 -0.28 -8.07 -7.75
C LEU A 77 -1.15 -7.40 -6.69
N THR A 78 -0.51 -6.67 -5.77
CA THR A 78 -1.18 -6.11 -4.58
C THR A 78 -1.66 -4.67 -4.75
N PHE A 79 -1.28 -4.03 -5.86
CA PHE A 79 -1.55 -2.60 -6.09
C PHE A 79 -1.07 -1.75 -4.91
N SER A 80 -1.91 -0.84 -4.45
CA SER A 80 -1.56 0.17 -3.45
C SER A 80 -1.29 -0.35 -2.04
N VAL A 81 -1.47 -1.65 -1.75
CA VAL A 81 -0.95 -2.27 -0.52
C VAL A 81 0.56 -2.00 -0.38
N ALA A 82 1.29 -1.93 -1.51
CA ALA A 82 2.71 -1.63 -1.56
C ALA A 82 3.08 -0.26 -0.98
N LYS A 83 2.14 0.68 -0.88
CA LYS A 83 2.39 1.97 -0.22
C LYS A 83 2.79 1.80 1.24
N THR A 84 2.06 0.93 1.96
CA THR A 84 2.40 0.65 3.36
C THR A 84 3.77 -0.02 3.49
N TYR A 85 4.17 -0.84 2.50
CA TYR A 85 5.52 -1.40 2.49
C TYR A 85 6.61 -0.33 2.35
N LEU A 86 6.33 0.78 1.63
CA LEU A 86 7.25 1.93 1.62
C LEU A 86 7.33 2.61 2.99
N ALA A 87 6.22 2.73 3.72
CA ALA A 87 6.25 3.27 5.08
C ALA A 87 7.03 2.35 6.04
N MET A 88 6.92 1.03 5.88
CA MET A 88 7.72 0.05 6.63
C MET A 88 9.21 0.21 6.29
N LEU A 89 9.57 0.35 5.00
CA LEU A 89 10.96 0.60 4.59
C LEU A 89 11.49 1.95 5.09
N ALA A 90 10.67 2.99 5.15
CA ALA A 90 11.06 4.26 5.77
C ALA A 90 11.36 4.05 7.27
N GLY A 91 10.61 3.16 7.95
CA GLY A 91 10.90 2.72 9.33
C GLY A 91 12.23 1.98 9.45
N VAL A 92 12.56 1.13 8.48
CA VAL A 92 13.88 0.49 8.39
C VAL A 92 14.98 1.53 8.15
N ALA A 93 14.75 2.54 7.30
CA ALA A 93 15.71 3.63 7.11
C ALA A 93 15.92 4.42 8.40
N HIS A 94 14.85 4.66 9.17
CA HIS A 94 14.91 5.31 10.46
C HIS A 94 15.76 4.49 11.46
N SER A 95 15.52 3.19 11.58
CA SER A 95 16.29 2.32 12.47
C SER A 95 17.77 2.23 12.11
N ARG A 96 18.11 2.39 10.82
CA ARG A 96 19.50 2.43 10.32
C ARG A 96 20.15 3.82 10.44
N GLY A 97 19.45 4.82 10.98
CA GLY A 97 19.93 6.21 11.10
C GLY A 97 20.00 6.97 9.78
N LEU A 98 19.49 6.42 8.67
CA LEU A 98 19.44 7.06 7.36
C LEU A 98 18.36 8.16 7.31
N LEU A 99 17.29 7.99 8.07
CA LEU A 99 16.17 8.92 8.22
C LEU A 99 15.92 9.23 9.71
N PRO A 100 16.76 10.04 10.35
CA PRO A 100 16.64 10.33 11.79
C PRO A 100 15.41 11.21 12.11
N ASP A 101 15.03 12.10 11.19
CA ASP A 101 13.92 13.03 11.37
C ASP A 101 13.02 13.04 10.11
N VAL A 102 11.74 12.69 10.29
CA VAL A 102 10.75 12.69 9.19
C VAL A 102 10.29 14.10 8.82
N ASP A 103 10.53 15.08 9.67
CA ASP A 103 10.15 16.48 9.46
C ASP A 103 11.23 17.27 8.75
N GLU A 104 12.43 16.69 8.53
CA GLU A 104 13.42 17.32 7.67
C GLU A 104 12.99 17.25 6.18
N PRO A 105 13.33 18.26 5.38
CA PRO A 105 13.10 18.21 3.94
C PRO A 105 13.80 17.02 3.29
N VAL A 106 13.12 16.36 2.32
CA VAL A 106 13.72 15.26 1.54
C VAL A 106 15.02 15.68 0.89
N LEU A 107 15.08 16.94 0.42
CA LEU A 107 16.26 17.54 -0.22
C LEU A 107 17.51 17.56 0.69
N ALA A 108 17.36 17.50 2.02
CA ALA A 108 18.48 17.43 2.95
C ALA A 108 19.26 16.12 2.83
N ARG A 109 18.61 15.04 2.42
CA ARG A 109 19.19 13.69 2.29
C ARG A 109 19.39 13.24 0.86
N VAL A 110 18.47 13.59 -0.03
CA VAL A 110 18.45 13.09 -1.41
C VAL A 110 18.37 14.26 -2.37
N ARG A 111 19.23 14.25 -3.39
CA ARG A 111 19.34 15.33 -4.39
C ARG A 111 19.29 14.76 -5.80
N GLY A 112 18.95 15.64 -6.78
CA GLY A 112 18.96 15.30 -8.21
C GLY A 112 17.74 14.47 -8.66
N ILE A 113 16.68 14.42 -7.86
CA ILE A 113 15.48 13.62 -8.16
C ILE A 113 14.17 14.44 -8.11
N GLY A 114 14.25 15.79 -8.20
CA GLY A 114 13.07 16.64 -8.34
C GLY A 114 12.57 17.31 -7.05
N PHE A 115 13.41 17.43 -6.02
CA PHE A 115 13.09 18.18 -4.80
C PHE A 115 13.77 19.56 -4.73
N GLU A 116 14.42 19.98 -5.82
CA GLU A 116 15.25 21.20 -5.86
C GLU A 116 14.48 22.48 -6.19
N SER A 117 13.23 22.38 -6.67
CA SER A 117 12.43 23.57 -6.98
C SER A 117 12.08 24.37 -5.71
N ALA A 118 11.74 25.64 -5.88
CA ALA A 118 11.32 26.49 -4.76
C ALA A 118 10.10 25.89 -4.01
N HIS A 119 9.19 25.24 -4.73
CA HIS A 119 8.03 24.57 -4.15
C HIS A 119 8.42 23.26 -3.45
N ASN A 120 9.14 22.38 -4.15
CA ASN A 120 9.42 21.02 -3.65
C ASN A 120 10.46 21.00 -2.53
N SER A 121 11.31 22.03 -2.41
CA SER A 121 12.36 22.06 -1.38
C SER A 121 11.84 22.06 0.06
N ALA A 122 10.57 22.42 0.26
CA ALA A 122 9.88 22.36 1.55
C ALA A 122 9.20 21.02 1.84
N VAL A 123 9.19 20.07 0.88
CA VAL A 123 8.56 18.77 1.06
C VAL A 123 9.39 17.92 2.01
N THR A 124 8.77 17.44 3.10
CA THR A 124 9.38 16.55 4.09
C THR A 124 9.02 15.10 3.82
N TRP A 125 9.72 14.18 4.47
CA TRP A 125 9.38 12.75 4.44
C TRP A 125 7.99 12.50 5.03
N ARG A 126 7.61 13.22 6.11
CA ARG A 126 6.25 13.17 6.67
C ARG A 126 5.21 13.53 5.62
N HIS A 127 5.40 14.60 4.88
CA HIS A 127 4.45 15.02 3.85
C HIS A 127 4.21 13.94 2.79
N LEU A 128 5.26 13.20 2.41
CA LEU A 128 5.13 12.06 1.48
C LEU A 128 4.40 10.87 2.14
N LEU A 129 4.73 10.54 3.40
CA LEU A 129 4.10 9.45 4.14
C LEU A 129 2.62 9.71 4.43
N GLU A 130 2.24 10.95 4.68
CA GLU A 130 0.84 11.37 4.92
C GLU A 130 0.07 11.68 3.62
N GLN A 131 0.71 11.67 2.45
CA GLN A 131 0.16 12.13 1.18
C GLN A 131 -0.31 13.60 1.20
N THR A 132 0.43 14.45 1.89
CA THR A 132 0.22 15.89 1.97
C THR A 132 1.33 16.70 1.28
N SER A 133 2.15 16.04 0.46
CA SER A 133 3.37 16.64 -0.10
C SER A 133 3.13 17.76 -1.10
N GLU A 134 2.01 17.72 -1.86
CA GLU A 134 1.77 18.67 -2.96
C GLU A 134 3.00 18.85 -3.88
N TRP A 135 3.77 17.78 -4.02
CA TRP A 135 4.96 17.75 -4.87
C TRP A 135 4.60 18.02 -6.33
N GLU A 136 5.44 18.78 -7.04
CA GLU A 136 5.30 19.02 -8.48
C GLU A 136 6.42 18.37 -9.28
N GLY A 137 6.08 17.75 -10.40
CA GLY A 137 7.07 17.16 -11.28
C GLY A 137 6.54 15.99 -12.07
N SER A 138 7.47 15.19 -12.59
CA SER A 138 7.19 13.93 -13.28
C SER A 138 8.04 12.83 -12.70
N ASN A 139 7.43 11.69 -12.42
CA ASN A 139 8.12 10.47 -12.06
C ASN A 139 8.16 9.55 -13.28
N PHE A 140 9.35 9.34 -13.85
CA PHE A 140 9.57 8.56 -15.08
C PHE A 140 8.59 8.94 -16.21
N GLY A 141 8.46 10.26 -16.47
CA GLY A 141 7.62 10.81 -17.55
C GLY A 141 6.11 10.81 -17.26
N ILE A 142 5.68 10.44 -16.05
CA ILE A 142 4.28 10.59 -15.61
C ILE A 142 4.22 11.83 -14.72
N PRO A 143 3.56 12.92 -15.15
CA PRO A 143 3.43 14.10 -14.32
C PRO A 143 2.43 13.88 -13.17
N ASP A 144 2.66 14.53 -12.02
CA ASP A 144 1.79 14.42 -10.85
C ASP A 144 0.35 14.89 -11.14
N THR A 145 0.18 15.79 -12.12
CA THR A 145 -1.12 16.30 -12.58
C THR A 145 -2.07 15.21 -13.05
N VAL A 146 -1.55 14.10 -13.57
CA VAL A 146 -2.38 12.96 -14.04
C VAL A 146 -3.23 12.37 -12.92
N ASP A 147 -2.71 12.40 -11.70
CA ASP A 147 -3.36 11.77 -10.54
C ASP A 147 -3.95 12.80 -9.54
N ARG A 148 -4.00 14.09 -9.92
CA ARG A 148 -4.69 15.12 -9.12
C ARG A 148 -6.20 14.90 -9.12
N TYR A 149 -6.85 15.27 -8.02
CA TYR A 149 -8.27 15.03 -7.78
C TYR A 149 -8.69 13.56 -7.88
N ARG A 150 -7.73 12.63 -7.74
CA ARG A 150 -8.06 11.23 -7.63
C ARG A 150 -8.90 10.97 -6.39
N HIS A 151 -9.99 10.25 -6.57
CA HIS A 151 -10.82 9.73 -5.49
C HIS A 151 -10.70 8.20 -5.44
N VAL A 152 -10.64 7.63 -4.25
CA VAL A 152 -10.47 6.18 -4.07
C VAL A 152 -11.60 5.60 -3.20
N ALA A 153 -11.86 4.29 -3.35
CA ALA A 153 -13.06 3.61 -2.86
C ALA A 153 -13.36 3.79 -1.35
N HIS A 154 -12.33 3.95 -0.51
CA HIS A 154 -12.52 4.09 0.95
C HIS A 154 -12.32 5.52 1.45
N GLU A 155 -12.13 6.48 0.56
CA GLU A 155 -11.99 7.88 0.94
C GLU A 155 -13.35 8.45 1.37
N PRO A 156 -13.50 8.93 2.63
CA PRO A 156 -14.78 9.42 3.12
C PRO A 156 -15.13 10.84 2.62
N ARG A 157 -14.15 11.57 2.05
CA ARG A 157 -14.41 12.88 1.45
C ARG A 157 -15.08 12.71 0.09
N PRO A 158 -16.03 13.60 -0.27
CA PRO A 158 -16.54 13.61 -1.64
C PRO A 158 -15.45 14.05 -2.63
N PRO A 159 -15.52 13.61 -3.90
CA PRO A 159 -14.65 14.12 -4.95
C PRO A 159 -14.74 15.65 -5.04
N GLN A 160 -13.58 16.34 -5.12
CA GLN A 160 -13.49 17.80 -5.19
C GLN A 160 -13.32 18.33 -6.62
N GLY A 161 -13.04 17.44 -7.56
CA GLY A 161 -12.82 17.73 -8.98
C GLY A 161 -12.78 16.44 -9.78
N LYS A 162 -12.54 16.57 -11.08
CA LYS A 162 -12.33 15.43 -11.96
C LYS A 162 -10.84 15.07 -11.97
N LYS A 163 -10.54 13.79 -11.88
CA LYS A 163 -9.17 13.28 -11.95
C LYS A 163 -8.42 13.85 -13.17
N GLY A 164 -7.24 14.39 -12.93
CA GLY A 164 -6.40 15.02 -13.94
C GLY A 164 -6.68 16.50 -14.20
N ASP A 165 -7.70 17.09 -13.59
CA ASP A 165 -7.98 18.53 -13.73
C ASP A 165 -6.82 19.36 -13.16
N ALA A 166 -6.54 20.47 -13.84
CA ALA A 166 -5.53 21.42 -13.35
C ALA A 166 -6.03 22.17 -12.11
N ARG A 167 -5.17 22.31 -11.13
CA ARG A 167 -5.36 23.19 -9.98
C ARG A 167 -4.01 23.77 -9.52
N PRO A 168 -3.99 24.95 -8.86
CA PRO A 168 -2.81 25.41 -8.16
C PRO A 168 -2.40 24.43 -7.07
N LEU A 169 -1.08 24.23 -6.89
CA LEU A 169 -0.54 23.52 -5.74
C LEU A 169 -0.76 24.33 -4.47
N GLN A 170 -1.06 23.63 -3.39
CA GLN A 170 -1.08 24.18 -2.04
C GLN A 170 0.32 24.06 -1.42
N ALA A 171 0.54 24.72 -0.29
CA ALA A 171 1.77 24.52 0.46
C ALA A 171 1.88 23.06 0.93
N ALA A 172 3.10 22.51 0.94
CA ALA A 172 3.36 21.17 1.49
C ALA A 172 2.81 21.07 2.93
N GLY A 173 2.11 19.98 3.23
CA GLY A 173 1.44 19.75 4.51
C GLY A 173 0.03 20.34 4.64
N SER A 174 -0.45 21.13 3.68
CA SER A 174 -1.73 21.84 3.80
C SER A 174 -2.89 21.24 3.00
N TYR A 175 -2.62 20.24 2.15
CA TYR A 175 -3.63 19.58 1.32
C TYR A 175 -3.35 18.09 1.21
N TRP A 176 -4.32 17.27 1.55
CA TRP A 176 -4.23 15.83 1.42
C TRP A 176 -4.78 15.37 0.07
N GLU A 177 -4.03 14.55 -0.63
CA GLU A 177 -4.44 13.98 -1.91
C GLU A 177 -3.80 12.61 -2.14
N TYR A 178 -4.61 11.60 -2.44
CA TYR A 178 -4.13 10.28 -2.79
C TYR A 178 -3.55 10.29 -4.20
N ASN A 179 -2.23 10.35 -4.34
CA ASN A 179 -1.53 10.54 -5.61
C ASN A 179 -0.39 9.55 -5.78
N ASP A 180 -0.52 8.63 -6.74
CA ASP A 180 0.46 7.56 -6.97
C ASP A 180 1.79 8.07 -7.53
N VAL A 181 1.80 9.17 -8.28
CA VAL A 181 3.04 9.74 -8.80
C VAL A 181 3.94 10.22 -7.67
N ARG A 182 3.35 10.88 -6.65
CA ARG A 182 4.07 11.36 -5.47
C ARG A 182 4.56 10.20 -4.59
N ILE A 183 3.80 9.11 -4.51
CA ILE A 183 4.24 7.90 -3.80
C ILE A 183 5.36 7.18 -4.55
N ASN A 184 5.31 7.16 -5.87
CA ASN A 184 6.42 6.62 -6.67
C ASN A 184 7.68 7.50 -6.55
N GLN A 185 7.50 8.81 -6.32
CA GLN A 185 8.59 9.71 -5.98
C GLN A 185 9.18 9.43 -4.59
N LEU A 186 8.35 9.07 -3.60
CA LEU A 186 8.83 8.57 -2.31
C LEU A 186 9.66 7.29 -2.48
N ALA A 187 9.21 6.35 -3.31
CA ALA A 187 9.96 5.12 -3.58
C ALA A 187 11.34 5.42 -4.21
N LEU A 188 11.39 6.35 -5.16
CA LEU A 188 12.65 6.82 -5.74
C LEU A 188 13.55 7.47 -4.69
N ALA A 189 12.98 8.30 -3.80
CA ALA A 189 13.73 8.94 -2.72
C ALA A 189 14.30 7.90 -1.74
N LEU A 190 13.53 6.90 -1.34
CA LEU A 190 14.00 5.81 -0.48
C LEU A 190 15.10 4.98 -1.15
N LEU A 191 14.99 4.70 -2.47
CA LEU A 191 16.02 4.01 -3.23
C LEU A 191 17.36 4.75 -3.14
N HIS A 192 17.36 6.07 -3.33
CA HIS A 192 18.55 6.90 -3.21
C HIS A 192 19.04 7.00 -1.75
N LEU A 193 18.13 7.09 -0.78
CA LEU A 193 18.47 7.14 0.64
C LEU A 193 19.18 5.88 1.11
N PHE A 194 18.70 4.70 0.71
CA PHE A 194 19.35 3.42 1.00
C PHE A 194 20.63 3.19 0.17
N ASN A 195 20.73 3.86 -0.96
CA ASN A 195 21.74 3.56 -1.98
C ASN A 195 21.71 2.07 -2.39
N GLN A 196 20.52 1.48 -2.42
CA GLN A 196 20.28 0.05 -2.68
C GLN A 196 18.89 -0.14 -3.28
N PRO A 197 18.67 -1.09 -4.22
CA PRO A 197 17.35 -1.40 -4.74
C PRO A 197 16.36 -1.76 -3.61
N LEU A 198 15.18 -1.14 -3.61
CA LEU A 198 14.19 -1.39 -2.56
C LEU A 198 13.75 -2.86 -2.42
N PRO A 199 13.64 -3.67 -3.51
CA PRO A 199 13.37 -5.10 -3.35
C PRO A 199 14.45 -5.84 -2.55
N GLU A 200 15.73 -5.47 -2.69
CA GLU A 200 16.83 -6.05 -1.90
C GLU A 200 16.70 -5.67 -0.42
N VAL A 201 16.44 -4.39 -0.14
CA VAL A 201 16.21 -3.92 1.25
C VAL A 201 14.98 -4.59 1.87
N PHE A 202 13.91 -4.74 1.11
CA PHE A 202 12.66 -5.39 1.56
C PHE A 202 12.87 -6.86 1.88
N GLU A 203 13.64 -7.56 1.04
CA GLU A 203 14.04 -8.95 1.28
C GLU A 203 14.83 -9.10 2.57
N GLU A 204 15.93 -8.35 2.71
CA GLU A 204 16.85 -8.45 3.84
C GLU A 204 16.21 -8.04 5.17
N ALA A 205 15.48 -6.93 5.17
CA ALA A 205 14.99 -6.33 6.40
C ALA A 205 13.67 -6.93 6.89
N LEU A 206 12.83 -7.41 5.99
CA LEU A 206 11.46 -7.82 6.31
C LEU A 206 11.13 -9.24 5.84
N MET A 207 11.28 -9.56 4.56
CA MET A 207 10.78 -10.82 4.02
C MET A 207 11.50 -12.04 4.58
N GLN A 208 12.82 -12.02 4.65
CA GLN A 208 13.63 -13.10 5.24
C GLN A 208 13.37 -13.25 6.74
N PRO A 209 13.45 -12.18 7.58
CA PRO A 209 13.16 -12.30 9.00
C PRO A 209 11.74 -12.79 9.32
N LEU A 210 10.77 -12.50 8.45
CA LEU A 210 9.38 -12.96 8.56
C LEU A 210 9.16 -14.36 7.97
N GLU A 211 10.21 -15.00 7.47
CA GLU A 211 10.14 -16.33 6.83
C GLU A 211 9.13 -16.36 5.68
N CYS A 212 9.05 -15.29 4.92
CA CYS A 212 8.17 -15.20 3.76
C CYS A 212 8.66 -16.10 2.62
N SER A 213 7.73 -16.48 1.74
CA SER A 213 8.02 -17.32 0.58
C SER A 213 8.95 -16.62 -0.42
N LEU A 214 9.70 -17.38 -1.21
CA LEU A 214 10.58 -16.84 -2.26
C LEU A 214 9.84 -16.46 -3.55
N GLY A 215 8.51 -16.64 -3.59
CA GLY A 215 7.70 -16.41 -4.79
C GLY A 215 7.34 -14.96 -5.06
N TRP A 216 7.54 -14.07 -4.10
CA TRP A 216 7.21 -12.66 -4.25
C TRP A 216 8.15 -11.93 -5.23
N ARG A 217 7.67 -10.83 -5.82
CA ARG A 217 8.46 -9.95 -6.70
C ARG A 217 8.00 -8.51 -6.52
N TRP A 218 8.93 -7.56 -6.62
CA TRP A 218 8.62 -6.13 -6.72
C TRP A 218 9.28 -5.60 -7.99
N ARG A 219 8.49 -5.22 -8.99
CA ARG A 219 8.96 -4.79 -10.31
C ARG A 219 8.64 -3.32 -10.53
N GLY A 220 9.52 -2.62 -11.26
CA GLY A 220 9.31 -1.25 -11.70
C GLY A 220 8.64 -1.16 -13.08
N TYR A 221 8.35 0.08 -13.49
CA TYR A 221 7.94 0.35 -14.87
C TYR A 221 9.11 0.09 -15.83
N ASP A 222 8.80 -0.18 -17.09
CA ASP A 222 9.80 -0.58 -18.09
C ASP A 222 10.89 0.48 -18.31
N ASP A 223 10.56 1.75 -18.10
CA ASP A 223 11.45 2.91 -18.23
C ASP A 223 11.97 3.47 -16.87
N ALA A 224 11.59 2.87 -15.74
CA ALA A 224 11.95 3.36 -14.40
C ALA A 224 13.36 2.93 -13.97
N TRP A 225 14.38 3.30 -14.75
CA TRP A 225 15.77 2.95 -14.48
C TRP A 225 16.59 4.18 -14.09
N VAL A 226 17.39 4.04 -13.04
CA VAL A 226 18.33 5.05 -12.56
C VAL A 226 19.74 4.48 -12.43
N ASP A 227 20.74 5.36 -12.49
CA ASP A 227 22.10 5.01 -12.10
C ASP A 227 22.26 5.23 -10.58
N LEU A 228 22.76 4.22 -9.91
CA LEU A 228 23.03 4.24 -8.48
C LEU A 228 24.50 3.85 -8.27
N GLY A 229 25.38 4.87 -8.28
CA GLY A 229 26.81 4.66 -8.10
C GLY A 229 27.46 3.80 -9.18
N GLY A 230 27.07 3.98 -10.45
CA GLY A 230 27.55 3.21 -11.60
C GLY A 230 26.82 1.88 -11.83
N ARG A 231 25.84 1.54 -11.00
CA ARG A 231 24.96 0.38 -11.18
C ARG A 231 23.59 0.85 -11.69
N ARG A 232 23.16 0.36 -12.84
CA ARG A 232 21.82 0.60 -13.34
C ARG A 232 20.82 -0.23 -12.56
N VAL A 233 19.91 0.42 -11.83
CA VAL A 233 18.89 -0.22 -10.99
C VAL A 233 17.49 0.26 -11.37
N GLN A 234 16.47 -0.58 -11.14
CA GLN A 234 15.09 -0.23 -11.39
C GLN A 234 14.45 0.36 -10.15
N SER A 235 13.87 1.57 -10.27
CA SER A 235 12.97 2.09 -9.25
C SER A 235 11.65 1.35 -9.30
N VAL A 236 11.09 1.02 -8.14
CA VAL A 236 9.83 0.28 -8.03
C VAL A 236 8.71 1.18 -7.52
N PRO A 237 7.47 1.05 -8.01
CA PRO A 237 6.36 1.89 -7.57
C PRO A 237 5.77 1.38 -6.24
N GLY A 238 5.33 2.31 -5.40
CA GLY A 238 4.40 2.04 -4.30
C GLY A 238 2.95 2.20 -4.74
N GLY A 239 2.72 3.05 -5.76
CA GLY A 239 1.45 3.17 -6.45
C GLY A 239 1.50 2.43 -7.79
N THR A 240 0.92 1.25 -7.88
CA THR A 240 0.94 0.38 -9.06
C THR A 240 -0.18 0.69 -10.04
N HIS A 241 -0.45 1.95 -10.25
CA HIS A 241 -1.54 2.43 -11.09
C HIS A 241 -1.39 1.97 -12.56
N TRP A 242 -0.13 1.94 -13.05
CA TRP A 242 0.21 1.61 -14.45
C TRP A 242 0.88 0.24 -14.60
N GLY A 243 0.49 -0.73 -13.76
CA GLY A 243 1.11 -2.05 -13.70
C GLY A 243 2.39 -2.07 -12.85
N ALA A 244 3.20 -3.11 -13.00
CA ALA A 244 4.35 -3.36 -12.12
C ALA A 244 3.95 -3.51 -10.63
N GLY A 245 4.87 -3.25 -9.68
CA GLY A 245 4.59 -3.30 -8.24
C GLY A 245 4.85 -4.65 -7.60
N VAL A 246 4.31 -4.83 -6.40
CA VAL A 246 4.51 -6.03 -5.59
C VAL A 246 3.51 -7.12 -5.96
N SER A 247 4.04 -8.28 -6.33
CA SER A 247 3.29 -9.53 -6.38
C SER A 247 3.74 -10.42 -5.21
N ILE A 248 2.80 -10.82 -4.37
CA ILE A 248 3.07 -11.53 -3.11
C ILE A 248 1.87 -12.41 -2.72
N SER A 249 2.09 -13.45 -1.94
CA SER A 249 1.03 -14.34 -1.45
C SER A 249 0.18 -13.67 -0.36
N ALA A 250 -1.07 -14.12 -0.18
CA ALA A 250 -1.91 -13.66 0.93
C ALA A 250 -1.30 -14.06 2.29
N ARG A 251 -0.62 -15.22 2.34
CA ARG A 251 0.08 -15.65 3.56
C ARG A 251 1.19 -14.70 3.95
N ASP A 252 2.01 -14.30 3.00
CA ASP A 252 3.11 -13.37 3.30
C ASP A 252 2.59 -11.96 3.62
N GLN A 253 1.51 -11.51 2.95
CA GLN A 253 0.81 -10.29 3.35
C GLN A 253 0.32 -10.35 4.81
N SER A 254 -0.19 -11.53 5.25
CA SER A 254 -0.64 -11.70 6.64
C SER A 254 0.51 -11.64 7.66
N ARG A 255 1.74 -12.04 7.26
CA ARG A 255 2.94 -11.89 8.11
C ARG A 255 3.38 -10.44 8.23
N LEU A 256 3.34 -9.69 7.12
CA LEU A 256 3.64 -8.26 7.14
C LEU A 256 2.60 -7.47 7.97
N GLY A 257 1.31 -7.84 7.86
CA GLY A 257 0.26 -7.30 8.71
C GLY A 257 0.47 -7.64 10.19
N GLN A 258 0.88 -8.89 10.49
CA GLN A 258 1.19 -9.32 11.87
C GLN A 258 2.36 -8.53 12.45
N LEU A 259 3.41 -8.27 11.66
CA LEU A 259 4.52 -7.44 12.09
C LEU A 259 4.05 -6.05 12.56
N LEU A 260 3.12 -5.42 11.84
CA LEU A 260 2.56 -4.13 12.26
C LEU A 260 1.68 -4.28 13.51
N LEU A 261 0.87 -5.32 13.59
CA LEU A 261 0.03 -5.60 14.75
C LEU A 261 0.87 -5.84 16.01
N ASP A 262 2.04 -6.49 15.86
CA ASP A 262 3.01 -6.76 16.92
C ASP A 262 3.98 -5.60 17.17
N GLY A 263 3.64 -4.38 16.71
CA GLY A 263 4.44 -3.18 16.95
C GLY A 263 5.85 -3.22 16.37
N GLY A 264 6.02 -3.91 15.23
CA GLY A 264 7.31 -4.00 14.53
C GLY A 264 8.23 -5.15 15.00
N HIS A 265 7.73 -6.05 15.85
CA HIS A 265 8.50 -7.16 16.40
C HIS A 265 8.20 -8.51 15.74
N GLN A 266 9.23 -9.33 15.59
CA GLN A 266 9.13 -10.73 15.17
C GLN A 266 10.12 -11.58 15.96
N GLY A 267 9.62 -12.61 16.67
CA GLY A 267 10.49 -13.56 17.40
C GLY A 267 11.44 -12.90 18.42
N GLY A 268 11.01 -11.83 19.07
CA GLY A 268 11.81 -11.05 20.02
C GLY A 268 12.79 -10.05 19.37
N ARG A 269 12.81 -9.93 18.04
CA ARG A 269 13.61 -8.93 17.31
C ARG A 269 12.73 -7.77 16.86
N GLU A 270 13.19 -6.55 17.08
CA GLU A 270 12.59 -5.37 16.51
C GLU A 270 13.08 -5.21 15.07
N LEU A 271 12.20 -5.37 14.08
CA LEU A 271 12.50 -5.19 12.65
C LEU A 271 12.19 -3.77 12.20
N ILE A 272 11.17 -3.16 12.79
CA ILE A 272 10.79 -1.76 12.60
C ILE A 272 10.61 -1.18 14.01
N PRO A 273 11.15 0.01 14.32
CA PRO A 273 10.99 0.60 15.65
C PRO A 273 9.52 0.71 16.08
N SER A 274 9.20 0.29 17.30
CA SER A 274 7.82 0.35 17.81
C SER A 274 7.26 1.76 17.79
N SER A 275 8.09 2.76 18.06
CA SER A 275 7.71 4.17 17.94
C SER A 275 7.36 4.57 16.53
N TRP A 276 8.00 3.96 15.51
CA TRP A 276 7.66 4.18 14.10
C TRP A 276 6.30 3.58 13.75
N VAL A 277 6.08 2.32 14.13
CA VAL A 277 4.79 1.65 13.91
C VAL A 277 3.66 2.41 14.59
N GLN A 278 3.86 2.89 15.82
CA GLN A 278 2.88 3.73 16.52
C GLN A 278 2.55 5.00 15.70
N ARG A 279 3.57 5.70 15.19
CA ARG A 279 3.37 6.91 14.37
C ARG A 279 2.70 6.62 13.03
N MET A 280 2.86 5.42 12.46
CA MET A 280 2.12 5.03 11.25
C MET A 280 0.60 5.06 11.46
N HIS A 281 0.14 4.86 12.68
CA HIS A 281 -1.29 4.84 13.03
C HIS A 281 -1.78 6.18 13.61
N GLU A 282 -0.92 7.19 13.75
CA GLU A 282 -1.33 8.53 14.15
C GLU A 282 -2.12 9.17 13.00
N PRO A 283 -3.33 9.70 13.26
CA PRO A 283 -4.14 10.35 12.23
C PRO A 283 -3.46 11.59 11.66
N CYS A 284 -3.41 11.71 10.34
CA CYS A 284 -3.04 12.96 9.69
C CYS A 284 -3.98 14.09 10.10
N ALA A 285 -3.46 15.23 10.51
CA ALA A 285 -4.24 16.34 11.06
C ALA A 285 -5.35 16.85 10.12
N ILE A 286 -5.13 16.78 8.80
CA ILE A 286 -6.06 17.24 7.77
C ILE A 286 -6.82 16.11 7.06
N ALA A 287 -6.49 14.84 7.39
CA ALA A 287 -7.13 13.64 6.87
C ALA A 287 -7.14 12.55 7.95
N PRO A 288 -7.97 12.65 9.00
CA PRO A 288 -7.89 11.78 10.19
C PRO A 288 -8.20 10.30 9.91
N TYR A 289 -8.66 10.00 8.72
CA TYR A 289 -8.88 8.63 8.20
C TYR A 289 -7.60 8.02 7.56
N TYR A 290 -6.47 8.73 7.60
CA TYR A 290 -5.21 8.30 7.00
C TYR A 290 -4.04 8.57 7.93
N GLY A 291 -3.14 7.60 8.04
CA GLY A 291 -1.87 7.71 8.74
C GLY A 291 -0.69 7.73 7.76
N TRP A 292 0.46 7.15 8.13
CA TRP A 292 1.58 7.02 7.22
C TRP A 292 1.37 5.84 6.27
N LEU A 293 0.77 6.13 5.11
CA LEU A 293 0.44 5.18 4.04
C LEU A 293 -0.41 3.98 4.53
N VAL A 294 -1.28 4.22 5.48
CA VAL A 294 -2.25 3.27 6.02
C VAL A 294 -3.59 3.96 6.25
N TRP A 295 -4.68 3.26 5.98
CA TRP A 295 -6.04 3.74 6.21
C TRP A 295 -6.47 3.45 7.64
N LEU A 296 -7.08 4.42 8.30
CA LEU A 296 -7.50 4.34 9.71
C LEU A 296 -9.03 4.35 9.80
N ASN A 297 -9.57 3.58 10.76
CA ASN A 297 -11.02 3.48 11.01
C ASN A 297 -11.47 4.21 12.28
N GLY A 298 -10.78 5.27 12.70
CA GLY A 298 -10.99 5.93 13.99
C GLY A 298 -12.42 6.34 14.32
N ASP A 299 -13.23 6.65 13.31
CA ASP A 299 -14.65 7.01 13.46
C ASP A 299 -15.63 5.92 12.96
N GLY A 300 -15.13 4.76 12.54
CA GLY A 300 -15.93 3.64 12.06
C GLY A 300 -16.51 3.80 10.66
N ARG A 301 -16.24 4.92 9.95
CA ARG A 301 -16.85 5.20 8.64
C ARG A 301 -16.07 4.68 7.44
N VAL A 302 -14.74 4.56 7.57
CA VAL A 302 -13.87 4.09 6.47
C VAL A 302 -14.10 2.61 6.22
N PHE A 303 -14.18 1.83 7.30
CA PHE A 303 -14.39 0.39 7.27
C PHE A 303 -15.53 -0.02 8.22
N PRO A 304 -16.79 0.21 7.83
CA PRO A 304 -17.91 -0.25 8.61
C PRO A 304 -17.88 -1.78 8.78
N GLY A 305 -18.11 -2.25 10.00
CA GLY A 305 -18.00 -3.68 10.36
C GLY A 305 -16.67 -4.08 10.98
N ALA A 306 -15.63 -3.25 10.91
CA ALA A 306 -14.40 -3.38 11.67
C ALA A 306 -14.43 -2.50 12.94
N SER A 307 -13.54 -2.77 13.92
CA SER A 307 -13.42 -1.92 15.10
C SER A 307 -12.90 -0.52 14.77
N THR A 308 -13.10 0.45 15.65
CA THR A 308 -12.52 1.80 15.51
C THR A 308 -10.99 1.81 15.72
N GLN A 309 -10.41 0.72 16.18
CA GLN A 309 -8.95 0.54 16.27
C GLN A 309 -8.36 -0.06 15.00
N ALA A 310 -9.20 -0.51 14.08
CA ALA A 310 -8.77 -1.16 12.86
C ALA A 310 -8.02 -0.20 11.94
N TYR A 311 -7.02 -0.74 11.24
CA TYR A 311 -6.31 -0.05 10.19
C TYR A 311 -5.98 -1.01 9.04
N CYS A 312 -5.91 -0.48 7.82
CA CYS A 312 -5.86 -1.30 6.63
C CYS A 312 -4.81 -0.81 5.62
N MET A 313 -4.12 -1.78 5.01
CA MET A 313 -3.46 -1.59 3.72
C MET A 313 -4.47 -1.92 2.64
N VAL A 314 -4.65 -1.02 1.68
CA VAL A 314 -5.68 -1.19 0.63
C VAL A 314 -5.05 -1.09 -0.74
N GLY A 315 -5.48 -1.94 -1.65
CA GLY A 315 -5.07 -1.94 -3.06
C GLY A 315 -6.25 -2.07 -4.01
N ALA A 316 -6.11 -1.50 -5.20
CA ALA A 316 -7.08 -1.69 -6.28
C ALA A 316 -7.30 -3.19 -6.54
N GLY A 317 -8.43 -3.54 -7.13
CA GLY A 317 -8.80 -4.95 -7.29
C GLY A 317 -9.36 -5.59 -6.01
N GLY A 318 -9.71 -4.79 -4.98
CA GLY A 318 -10.30 -5.28 -3.73
C GLY A 318 -9.31 -6.03 -2.84
N HIS A 319 -8.07 -5.54 -2.82
CA HIS A 319 -7.05 -6.03 -1.90
C HIS A 319 -7.15 -5.29 -0.58
N VAL A 320 -7.34 -6.01 0.50
CA VAL A 320 -7.32 -5.48 1.87
C VAL A 320 -6.45 -6.38 2.75
N VAL A 321 -5.47 -5.78 3.42
CA VAL A 321 -4.80 -6.38 4.59
C VAL A 321 -5.26 -5.56 5.78
N TRP A 322 -6.10 -6.17 6.59
CA TRP A 322 -6.78 -5.54 7.71
C TRP A 322 -6.19 -6.03 9.02
N MET A 323 -5.62 -5.12 9.78
CA MET A 323 -5.19 -5.33 11.14
C MET A 323 -6.33 -4.94 12.08
N GLU A 324 -6.74 -5.89 12.93
CA GLU A 324 -7.84 -5.74 13.89
C GLU A 324 -7.32 -5.94 15.32
N PRO A 325 -6.82 -4.87 15.97
CA PRO A 325 -6.23 -4.97 17.29
C PRO A 325 -7.19 -5.49 18.38
N ALA A 326 -8.49 -5.14 18.26
CA ALA A 326 -9.50 -5.57 19.22
C ALA A 326 -9.66 -7.10 19.32
N HIS A 327 -9.26 -7.83 18.27
CA HIS A 327 -9.34 -9.29 18.18
C HIS A 327 -7.98 -9.95 17.99
N GLU A 328 -6.88 -9.21 18.10
CA GLU A 328 -5.52 -9.70 17.83
C GLU A 328 -5.44 -10.42 16.48
N ALA A 329 -6.06 -9.83 15.43
CA ALA A 329 -6.23 -10.50 14.15
C ALA A 329 -5.68 -9.70 12.98
N VAL A 330 -5.21 -10.43 11.96
CA VAL A 330 -4.89 -9.93 10.63
C VAL A 330 -5.71 -10.70 9.62
N VAL A 331 -6.44 -9.98 8.79
CA VAL A 331 -7.29 -10.55 7.74
C VAL A 331 -6.82 -10.04 6.39
N VAL A 332 -6.52 -10.97 5.50
CA VAL A 332 -6.20 -10.66 4.10
C VAL A 332 -7.34 -11.15 3.23
N VAL A 333 -7.89 -10.28 2.40
CA VAL A 333 -8.80 -10.62 1.30
C VAL A 333 -8.33 -9.99 0.01
N ARG A 334 -8.41 -10.74 -1.08
CA ARG A 334 -7.96 -10.31 -2.41
C ARG A 334 -9.03 -10.62 -3.45
N TRP A 335 -9.15 -9.71 -4.43
CA TRP A 335 -10.02 -9.85 -5.59
C TRP A 335 -11.52 -9.87 -5.25
N MET A 336 -11.88 -9.33 -4.09
CA MET A 336 -13.29 -9.09 -3.73
C MET A 336 -13.68 -7.67 -4.15
N ASP A 337 -14.89 -7.48 -4.67
CA ASP A 337 -15.40 -6.15 -5.04
C ASP A 337 -15.41 -5.22 -3.81
N PRO A 338 -14.74 -4.06 -3.87
CA PRO A 338 -14.67 -3.09 -2.76
C PRO A 338 -16.03 -2.64 -2.23
N ALA A 339 -17.09 -2.65 -3.05
CA ALA A 339 -18.45 -2.31 -2.63
C ALA A 339 -18.98 -3.24 -1.52
N HIS A 340 -18.39 -4.43 -1.39
CA HIS A 340 -18.79 -5.45 -0.41
C HIS A 340 -17.87 -5.54 0.82
N THR A 341 -16.86 -4.67 0.93
CA THR A 341 -15.88 -4.70 2.03
C THR A 341 -16.54 -4.64 3.41
N ALA A 342 -17.50 -3.74 3.62
CA ALA A 342 -18.22 -3.62 4.91
C ALA A 342 -18.96 -4.90 5.30
N GLY A 343 -19.65 -5.54 4.34
CA GLY A 343 -20.38 -6.79 4.57
C GLY A 343 -19.46 -7.97 4.89
N PHE A 344 -18.26 -8.00 4.28
CA PHE A 344 -17.22 -9.00 4.60
C PHE A 344 -16.65 -8.76 6.00
N MET A 345 -16.28 -7.52 6.31
CA MET A 345 -15.70 -7.18 7.61
C MET A 345 -16.66 -7.47 8.77
N GLN A 346 -17.93 -7.14 8.63
CA GLN A 346 -18.94 -7.46 9.66
C GLN A 346 -19.00 -8.96 9.97
N ARG A 347 -19.07 -9.81 8.92
CA ARG A 347 -19.13 -11.27 9.09
C ARG A 347 -17.84 -11.83 9.71
N THR A 348 -16.71 -11.24 9.33
CA THR A 348 -15.41 -11.64 9.88
C THR A 348 -15.28 -11.23 11.34
N THR A 349 -15.71 -10.03 11.71
CA THR A 349 -15.73 -9.56 13.10
C THR A 349 -16.64 -10.43 13.96
N ASP A 350 -17.84 -10.78 13.45
CA ASP A 350 -18.76 -11.69 14.14
C ASP A 350 -18.14 -13.09 14.36
N ALA A 351 -17.30 -13.56 13.41
CA ALA A 351 -16.58 -14.81 13.54
C ALA A 351 -15.40 -14.70 14.52
N LEU A 352 -14.63 -13.61 14.49
CA LEU A 352 -13.51 -13.35 15.42
C LEU A 352 -13.96 -13.25 16.87
N ALA A 353 -15.17 -12.75 17.13
CA ALA A 353 -15.73 -12.61 18.47
C ALA A 353 -16.23 -13.93 19.08
N ARG A 354 -16.34 -15.01 18.29
CA ARG A 354 -16.71 -16.35 18.79
C ARG A 354 -15.46 -17.07 19.25
N GLU A 355 -15.34 -17.33 20.53
CA GLU A 355 -14.26 -18.15 21.12
C GLU A 355 -14.43 -19.64 20.86
#